data_1d973b0283af355df4a9e9c397616577
#
_entry.id   1d973b0283af355df4a9e9c397616577
#
_cell.length_a   1.000
_cell.length_b   1.000
_cell.length_c   1.000
_cell.angle_alpha   90.00
_cell.angle_beta   90.00
_cell.angle_gamma   90.00
#
_symmetry.space_group_name_H-M   'P 1'
#
loop_
_entity.id
_entity.type
_entity.pdbx_description
1 polymer ?
#
loop_
_entity_poly.entity_id
_entity_poly.type
_entity_poly.pdbx_seq_one_letter_code
_entity_poly.pdbx_strand_id
1 'polypeptide(L)'
;MLRVSRALNAIVQPAPLGKGAPPGSAGPAARTGPTGPVVIWNLIRRCNLTCMHCYSISADIDFPGELDTAAVMRVMGDLKAFGVPALILSGGEPLLRKDIFEIAGRAKALGFYTALSTNGTLIDAPLASRVHQAGFDYVGISLDGLQATHDKFRRKAGAFDKSLAALRLCRDLGVKVGVRFTLTQDNAADLPGLLGLVEDERIDRFYLSHLNYAGRGNVNRKRDAHFRVTREALDLVFARAWDAARRGVVKDFVTGNNDADGVYLLHWVRKHVPELDASRLRAILAAWGGNSSGVNVANIDNLGNVHPDTMWWDCTFGNVRSRPFSDIWRDTRHPIMAGLKERPRHVKGRCATCAYFDVCGGNTRVRAMKVTGDPWAEDPGCYLEDEEIAASPAPAFQV
;
A
#
# COMPACT_ATOMS: atom_id res chain seq x y z
N MET A 1 -3.82 -2.09 -2.66
CA MET A 1 -2.55 -1.98 -3.44
C MET A 1 -2.66 -2.84 -4.68
N LEU A 2 -2.45 -2.26 -5.85
CA LEU A 2 -2.39 -2.97 -7.12
C LEU A 2 -0.98 -3.54 -7.35
N ARG A 3 -0.86 -4.83 -7.56
CA ARG A 3 0.41 -5.49 -7.92
C ARG A 3 0.52 -5.55 -9.44
N VAL A 4 1.03 -4.47 -10.03
CA VAL A 4 1.12 -4.26 -11.48
C VAL A 4 1.88 -5.41 -12.17
N SER A 5 3.08 -5.75 -11.67
CA SER A 5 3.88 -6.85 -12.21
C SER A 5 3.12 -8.19 -12.21
N ARG A 6 2.35 -8.46 -11.13
CA ARG A 6 1.58 -9.70 -11.05
C ARG A 6 0.44 -9.74 -12.06
N ALA A 7 -0.27 -8.61 -12.24
CA ALA A 7 -1.35 -8.51 -13.21
C ALA A 7 -0.84 -8.69 -14.63
N LEU A 8 0.29 -8.04 -14.98
CA LEU A 8 0.93 -8.18 -16.28
C LEU A 8 1.48 -9.60 -16.52
N ASN A 9 2.22 -10.17 -15.57
CA ASN A 9 2.74 -11.53 -15.69
C ASN A 9 1.62 -12.58 -15.90
N ALA A 10 0.46 -12.40 -15.29
CA ALA A 10 -0.66 -13.31 -15.44
C ALA A 10 -1.29 -13.31 -16.84
N ILE A 11 -1.06 -12.26 -17.64
CA ILE A 11 -1.51 -12.20 -19.04
C ILE A 11 -0.42 -12.49 -20.05
N VAL A 12 0.87 -12.31 -19.68
CA VAL A 12 2.03 -12.64 -20.52
C VAL A 12 2.30 -14.15 -20.53
N GLN A 13 2.24 -14.77 -19.36
CA GLN A 13 2.47 -16.19 -19.17
C GLN A 13 1.20 -16.81 -18.55
N PRO A 14 0.21 -17.14 -19.38
CA PRO A 14 -0.98 -17.79 -18.85
C PRO A 14 -0.60 -19.18 -18.31
N ALA A 15 -0.40 -19.26 -16.98
CA ALA A 15 -0.34 -20.56 -16.36
C ALA A 15 -1.65 -21.30 -16.62
N PRO A 16 -1.63 -22.61 -16.94
CA PRO A 16 -2.83 -23.39 -17.08
C PRO A 16 -3.65 -23.24 -15.78
N LEU A 17 -4.95 -23.06 -15.91
CA LEU A 17 -5.90 -23.02 -14.81
C LEU A 17 -5.93 -24.41 -14.16
N GLY A 18 -4.97 -24.73 -13.31
CA GLY A 18 -4.91 -26.02 -12.61
C GLY A 18 -3.55 -26.33 -12.01
N LYS A 19 -3.54 -26.39 -10.69
CA LYS A 19 -2.56 -26.99 -9.79
C LYS A 19 -1.23 -26.23 -9.56
N GLY A 20 -1.06 -25.76 -8.34
CA GLY A 20 0.25 -25.54 -7.74
C GLY A 20 0.85 -24.13 -7.83
N ALA A 21 0.18 -23.12 -7.28
CA ALA A 21 0.87 -21.88 -6.95
C ALA A 21 1.68 -22.06 -5.64
N PRO A 22 2.93 -21.57 -5.56
CA PRO A 22 3.73 -21.65 -4.34
C PRO A 22 3.05 -20.94 -3.15
N PRO A 23 3.29 -21.40 -1.90
CA PRO A 23 2.71 -20.76 -0.71
C PRO A 23 3.04 -19.26 -0.69
N GLY A 24 2.03 -18.40 -0.60
CA GLY A 24 2.15 -16.93 -0.65
C GLY A 24 1.80 -16.29 -1.99
N SER A 25 1.57 -17.03 -3.07
CA SER A 25 1.21 -16.53 -4.40
C SER A 25 -0.29 -16.55 -4.70
N ALA A 26 -1.13 -17.09 -3.81
CA ALA A 26 -2.57 -17.17 -4.03
C ALA A 26 -3.21 -15.77 -4.07
N GLY A 27 -3.83 -15.44 -5.19
CA GLY A 27 -4.76 -14.33 -5.30
C GLY A 27 -6.03 -14.55 -4.46
N PRO A 28 -6.92 -13.56 -4.34
CA PRO A 28 -8.11 -13.64 -3.50
C PRO A 28 -9.04 -14.82 -3.78
N ALA A 29 -8.93 -15.47 -4.94
CA ALA A 29 -9.86 -16.51 -5.42
C ALA A 29 -9.62 -17.94 -4.86
N ALA A 30 -8.58 -18.20 -4.06
CA ALA A 30 -8.25 -19.54 -3.60
C ALA A 30 -8.27 -19.74 -2.07
N ARG A 31 -8.90 -18.82 -1.33
CA ARG A 31 -8.95 -18.95 0.14
C ARG A 31 -10.34 -19.36 0.58
N THR A 32 -10.54 -20.64 0.79
CA THR A 32 -11.74 -21.19 1.43
C THR A 32 -11.66 -20.93 2.94
N GLY A 33 -12.25 -19.85 3.41
CA GLY A 33 -12.35 -19.48 4.82
C GLY A 33 -12.24 -17.97 5.05
N PRO A 34 -12.80 -17.45 6.16
CA PRO A 34 -12.68 -16.06 6.51
C PRO A 34 -11.23 -15.74 6.88
N THR A 35 -10.48 -15.14 5.95
CA THR A 35 -9.15 -14.61 6.24
C THR A 35 -9.29 -13.20 6.78
N GLY A 36 -8.64 -12.93 7.91
CA GLY A 36 -8.53 -11.58 8.45
C GLY A 36 -7.81 -10.63 7.48
N PRO A 37 -7.90 -9.31 7.69
CA PRO A 37 -7.22 -8.32 6.86
C PRO A 37 -5.70 -8.38 7.03
N VAL A 38 -4.94 -7.83 6.09
CA VAL A 38 -3.56 -7.41 6.34
C VAL A 38 -3.60 -6.27 7.35
N VAL A 39 -2.84 -6.38 8.44
CA VAL A 39 -2.79 -5.35 9.47
C VAL A 39 -1.50 -4.54 9.33
N ILE A 40 -1.65 -3.23 9.10
CA ILE A 40 -0.57 -2.27 9.24
C ILE A 40 -0.60 -1.76 10.68
N TRP A 41 0.45 -2.04 11.45
CA TRP A 41 0.49 -1.69 12.85
C TRP A 41 1.49 -0.56 13.10
N ASN A 42 0.98 0.60 13.43
CA ASN A 42 1.78 1.74 13.84
C ASN A 42 2.14 1.59 15.32
N LEU A 43 3.17 0.79 15.62
CA LEU A 43 3.57 0.41 16.97
C LEU A 43 4.09 1.57 17.83
N ILE A 44 4.55 2.64 17.18
CA ILE A 44 5.14 3.82 17.79
C ILE A 44 4.76 5.05 16.95
N ARG A 45 4.54 6.21 17.58
CA ARG A 45 4.30 7.46 16.86
C ARG A 45 5.54 8.34 16.75
N ARG A 46 6.53 8.18 17.66
CA ARG A 46 7.81 8.89 17.58
C ARG A 46 8.54 8.57 16.26
N CYS A 47 9.15 9.59 15.65
CA CYS A 47 9.93 9.47 14.43
C CYS A 47 11.07 10.50 14.43
N ASN A 48 12.24 10.10 14.02
CA ASN A 48 13.40 10.99 13.86
C ASN A 48 13.34 11.89 12.62
N LEU A 49 12.19 11.85 11.88
CA LEU A 49 11.91 12.69 10.70
C LEU A 49 10.54 13.38 10.83
N THR A 50 10.39 14.52 10.11
CA THR A 50 9.14 15.32 10.07
C THR A 50 8.63 15.52 8.64
N CYS A 51 8.54 14.46 7.85
CA CYS A 51 8.23 14.46 6.43
C CYS A 51 6.97 15.26 6.07
N MET A 52 6.96 15.88 4.88
CA MET A 52 5.88 16.75 4.41
C MET A 52 4.54 16.02 4.20
N HIS A 53 4.58 14.73 3.90
CA HIS A 53 3.41 13.88 3.58
C HIS A 53 2.98 12.96 4.72
N CYS A 54 3.59 13.07 5.92
CA CYS A 54 3.36 12.13 7.01
C CYS A 54 1.90 12.08 7.45
N TYR A 55 1.27 10.93 7.35
CA TYR A 55 -0.13 10.71 7.73
C TYR A 55 -0.32 10.67 9.26
N SER A 56 0.67 10.17 10.01
CA SER A 56 0.61 10.00 11.46
C SER A 56 1.02 11.24 12.27
N ILE A 57 1.45 12.31 11.60
CA ILE A 57 1.94 13.56 12.23
C ILE A 57 3.03 13.25 13.26
N SER A 58 3.93 12.33 12.91
CA SER A 58 5.05 11.91 13.76
C SER A 58 6.11 13.02 13.90
N ALA A 59 6.80 13.03 15.02
CA ALA A 59 7.90 13.93 15.35
C ALA A 59 8.86 13.24 16.33
N ASP A 60 10.05 13.81 16.56
CA ASP A 60 11.02 13.27 17.52
C ASP A 60 10.70 13.74 18.95
N ILE A 61 9.55 13.34 19.42
CA ILE A 61 9.07 13.56 20.79
C ILE A 61 8.40 12.29 21.29
N ASP A 62 8.28 12.13 22.58
CA ASP A 62 7.54 11.02 23.17
C ASP A 62 6.03 11.23 23.04
N PHE A 63 5.33 10.16 22.70
CA PHE A 63 3.88 10.11 22.63
C PHE A 63 3.38 9.17 23.73
N PRO A 64 2.73 9.68 24.78
CA PRO A 64 2.31 8.84 25.90
C PRO A 64 1.16 7.90 25.51
N GLY A 65 1.01 6.80 26.25
CA GLY A 65 -0.10 5.89 26.10
C GLY A 65 0.09 4.81 25.01
N GLU A 66 1.27 4.63 24.46
CA GLU A 66 1.53 3.55 23.51
C GLU A 66 1.30 2.17 24.15
N LEU A 67 0.94 1.17 23.33
CA LEU A 67 0.82 -0.21 23.79
C LEU A 67 2.17 -0.72 24.27
N ASP A 68 2.22 -1.27 25.48
CA ASP A 68 3.40 -1.99 25.97
C ASP A 68 3.60 -3.33 25.26
N THR A 69 4.75 -3.95 25.46
CA THR A 69 5.11 -5.22 24.84
C THR A 69 4.08 -6.32 25.14
N ALA A 70 3.63 -6.42 26.40
CA ALA A 70 2.66 -7.43 26.82
C ALA A 70 1.31 -7.28 26.11
N ALA A 71 0.84 -6.04 25.97
CA ALA A 71 -0.38 -5.74 25.22
C ALA A 71 -0.23 -6.08 23.73
N VAL A 72 0.90 -5.74 23.10
CA VAL A 72 1.20 -6.09 21.70
C VAL A 72 1.21 -7.61 21.52
N MET A 73 1.85 -8.37 22.39
CA MET A 73 1.92 -9.84 22.32
C MET A 73 0.52 -10.48 22.44
N ARG A 74 -0.32 -9.94 23.32
CA ARG A 74 -1.70 -10.40 23.53
C ARG A 74 -2.57 -10.15 22.29
N VAL A 75 -2.47 -8.95 21.71
CA VAL A 75 -3.19 -8.58 20.48
C VAL A 75 -2.74 -9.44 19.31
N MET A 76 -1.43 -9.75 19.16
CA MET A 76 -0.96 -10.67 18.12
C MET A 76 -1.59 -12.06 18.22
N GLY A 77 -1.84 -12.56 19.41
CA GLY A 77 -2.55 -13.83 19.62
C GLY A 77 -3.96 -13.81 19.02
N ASP A 78 -4.73 -12.76 19.27
CA ASP A 78 -6.07 -12.59 18.72
C ASP A 78 -6.03 -12.38 17.18
N LEU A 79 -5.11 -11.58 16.66
CA LEU A 79 -4.92 -11.41 15.22
C LEU A 79 -4.62 -12.75 14.52
N LYS A 80 -3.80 -13.59 15.13
CA LYS A 80 -3.50 -14.94 14.59
C LYS A 80 -4.72 -15.84 14.61
N ALA A 81 -5.44 -15.89 15.73
CA ALA A 81 -6.66 -16.67 15.87
C ALA A 81 -7.75 -16.21 14.90
N PHE A 82 -7.81 -14.92 14.60
CA PHE A 82 -8.72 -14.34 13.59
C PHE A 82 -8.33 -14.65 12.15
N GLY A 83 -7.14 -15.18 11.90
CA GLY A 83 -6.66 -15.53 10.55
C GLY A 83 -6.05 -14.34 9.80
N VAL A 84 -5.54 -13.32 10.51
CA VAL A 84 -4.71 -12.25 9.90
C VAL A 84 -3.49 -12.89 9.23
N PRO A 85 -3.27 -12.66 7.92
CA PRO A 85 -2.18 -13.32 7.20
C PRO A 85 -0.84 -12.61 7.33
N ALA A 86 -0.85 -11.31 7.54
CA ALA A 86 0.34 -10.48 7.47
C ALA A 86 0.28 -9.29 8.44
N LEU A 87 1.42 -9.00 9.04
CA LEU A 87 1.65 -7.80 9.83
C LEU A 87 2.71 -6.93 9.15
N ILE A 88 2.37 -5.65 8.96
CA ILE A 88 3.32 -4.64 8.52
C ILE A 88 3.68 -3.80 9.75
N LEU A 89 4.84 -4.08 10.33
CA LEU A 89 5.34 -3.33 11.48
C LEU A 89 5.81 -1.96 11.01
N SER A 90 5.14 -0.94 11.50
CA SER A 90 5.25 0.45 11.08
C SER A 90 5.15 1.38 12.29
N GLY A 91 5.00 2.67 12.01
CA GLY A 91 4.81 3.67 13.07
C GLY A 91 5.12 5.07 12.58
N GLY A 92 5.69 5.87 13.46
CA GLY A 92 6.57 6.97 13.08
C GLY A 92 7.83 6.38 12.46
N GLU A 93 8.78 5.98 13.32
CA GLU A 93 9.89 5.12 12.89
C GLU A 93 9.94 3.89 13.82
N PRO A 94 9.60 2.69 13.32
CA PRO A 94 9.48 1.50 14.15
C PRO A 94 10.80 1.08 14.81
N LEU A 95 11.95 1.39 14.21
CA LEU A 95 13.27 1.07 14.76
C LEU A 95 13.65 1.92 15.99
N LEU A 96 12.89 2.96 16.32
CA LEU A 96 13.00 3.68 17.59
C LEU A 96 12.35 2.94 18.77
N ARG A 97 11.50 1.96 18.48
CA ARG A 97 10.84 1.15 19.51
C ARG A 97 11.81 0.08 20.02
N LYS A 98 12.07 0.08 21.33
CA LYS A 98 13.14 -0.77 21.95
C LYS A 98 12.88 -2.27 21.77
N ASP A 99 11.62 -2.71 21.82
CA ASP A 99 11.17 -4.11 21.74
C ASP A 99 10.79 -4.55 20.32
N ILE A 100 11.10 -3.76 19.27
CA ILE A 100 10.65 -4.05 17.90
C ILE A 100 11.11 -5.43 17.40
N PHE A 101 12.30 -5.87 17.74
CA PHE A 101 12.83 -7.17 17.33
C PHE A 101 12.20 -8.34 18.09
N GLU A 102 11.84 -8.15 19.35
CA GLU A 102 11.07 -9.11 20.14
C GLU A 102 9.66 -9.27 19.53
N ILE A 103 9.01 -8.16 19.19
CA ILE A 103 7.72 -8.15 18.50
C ILE A 103 7.81 -8.86 17.15
N ALA A 104 8.84 -8.58 16.34
CA ALA A 104 9.06 -9.23 15.05
C ALA A 104 9.29 -10.73 15.21
N GLY A 105 10.13 -11.15 16.15
CA GLY A 105 10.38 -12.56 16.47
C GLY A 105 9.10 -13.30 16.86
N ARG A 106 8.26 -12.69 17.71
CA ARG A 106 6.96 -13.25 18.06
C ARG A 106 6.01 -13.36 16.86
N ALA A 107 5.96 -12.34 16.02
CA ALA A 107 5.15 -12.39 14.80
C ALA A 107 5.58 -13.53 13.87
N LYS A 108 6.88 -13.73 13.69
CA LYS A 108 7.44 -14.85 12.90
C LYS A 108 7.11 -16.20 13.54
N ALA A 109 7.28 -16.34 14.85
CA ALA A 109 6.97 -17.57 15.58
C ALA A 109 5.48 -17.96 15.46
N LEU A 110 4.58 -16.98 15.36
CA LEU A 110 3.16 -17.20 15.09
C LEU A 110 2.87 -17.47 13.61
N GLY A 111 3.86 -17.42 12.71
CA GLY A 111 3.71 -17.68 11.28
C GLY A 111 3.00 -16.58 10.51
N PHE A 112 3.12 -15.30 10.93
CA PHE A 112 2.73 -14.18 10.09
C PHE A 112 3.74 -13.94 8.98
N TYR A 113 3.26 -13.53 7.81
CA TYR A 113 4.10 -12.75 6.91
C TYR A 113 4.40 -11.40 7.59
N THR A 114 5.66 -11.12 7.87
CA THR A 114 6.07 -9.98 8.70
C THR A 114 6.93 -9.03 7.87
N ALA A 115 6.45 -7.81 7.67
CA ALA A 115 7.19 -6.77 6.95
C ALA A 115 7.53 -5.58 7.86
N LEU A 116 8.64 -4.94 7.59
CA LEU A 116 9.06 -3.69 8.22
C LEU A 116 8.85 -2.53 7.25
N SER A 117 8.22 -1.45 7.72
CA SER A 117 8.10 -0.19 6.98
C SER A 117 8.85 0.91 7.73
N THR A 118 10.00 1.33 7.20
CA THR A 118 10.94 2.25 7.86
C THR A 118 11.38 3.36 6.92
N ASN A 119 11.87 4.46 7.49
CA ASN A 119 12.59 5.48 6.72
C ASN A 119 14.05 5.08 6.40
N GLY A 120 14.58 4.07 7.07
CA GLY A 120 15.92 3.50 6.84
C GLY A 120 17.07 4.29 7.47
N THR A 121 16.87 5.53 7.91
CA THR A 121 17.98 6.42 8.31
C THR A 121 18.71 5.98 9.58
N LEU A 122 18.18 5.02 10.31
CA LEU A 122 18.78 4.45 11.51
C LEU A 122 19.57 3.17 11.24
N ILE A 123 19.41 2.56 10.06
CA ILE A 123 19.99 1.26 9.74
C ILE A 123 21.48 1.44 9.38
N ASP A 124 22.34 1.12 10.31
CA ASP A 124 23.77 0.85 10.15
C ASP A 124 24.04 -0.66 10.02
N ALA A 125 25.30 -1.08 9.88
CA ALA A 125 25.65 -2.49 9.72
C ALA A 125 25.21 -3.38 10.91
N PRO A 126 25.39 -2.99 12.18
CA PRO A 126 24.85 -3.72 13.33
C PRO A 126 23.33 -3.86 13.29
N LEU A 127 22.60 -2.78 12.97
CA LEU A 127 21.16 -2.81 12.94
C LEU A 127 20.61 -3.61 11.74
N ALA A 128 21.28 -3.55 10.57
CA ALA A 128 20.96 -4.38 9.40
C ALA A 128 21.11 -5.87 9.73
N SER A 129 22.15 -6.27 10.48
CA SER A 129 22.31 -7.65 10.96
C SER A 129 21.15 -8.08 11.86
N ARG A 130 20.70 -7.19 12.77
CA ARG A 130 19.52 -7.48 13.61
C ARG A 130 18.24 -7.59 12.80
N VAL A 131 18.06 -6.75 11.77
CA VAL A 131 16.92 -6.83 10.83
C VAL A 131 16.92 -8.17 10.10
N HIS A 132 18.08 -8.62 9.61
CA HIS A 132 18.24 -9.93 8.97
C HIS A 132 17.90 -11.07 9.94
N GLN A 133 18.47 -11.07 11.16
CA GLN A 133 18.24 -12.09 12.19
C GLN A 133 16.77 -12.18 12.63
N ALA A 134 16.04 -11.04 12.64
CA ALA A 134 14.62 -11.02 12.96
C ALA A 134 13.74 -11.73 11.90
N GLY A 135 14.30 -12.04 10.72
CA GLY A 135 13.64 -12.81 9.67
C GLY A 135 12.47 -12.12 9.02
N PHE A 136 12.52 -10.80 8.84
CA PHE A 136 11.49 -10.10 8.09
C PHE A 136 11.38 -10.65 6.66
N ASP A 137 10.15 -10.91 6.22
CA ASP A 137 9.88 -11.36 4.84
C ASP A 137 10.06 -10.25 3.81
N TYR A 138 10.04 -8.99 4.27
CA TYR A 138 10.19 -7.81 3.43
C TYR A 138 10.50 -6.56 4.26
N VAL A 139 11.42 -5.73 3.77
CA VAL A 139 11.73 -4.41 4.35
C VAL A 139 11.48 -3.33 3.30
N GLY A 140 10.49 -2.49 3.54
CA GLY A 140 10.18 -1.34 2.70
C GLY A 140 10.84 -0.09 3.23
N ILE A 141 11.78 0.47 2.48
CA ILE A 141 12.50 1.71 2.82
C ILE A 141 11.99 2.85 1.95
N SER A 142 11.78 3.99 2.56
CA SER A 142 11.23 5.14 1.88
C SER A 142 12.30 5.92 1.13
N LEU A 143 12.09 6.16 -0.19
CA LEU A 143 12.84 7.10 -1.01
C LEU A 143 11.86 7.91 -1.85
N ASP A 144 11.74 9.23 -1.59
CA ASP A 144 10.77 10.10 -2.26
C ASP A 144 11.41 11.03 -3.29
N GLY A 145 12.42 10.58 -3.98
CA GLY A 145 13.16 11.28 -5.01
C GLY A 145 14.65 10.99 -4.93
N LEU A 146 15.45 11.69 -5.72
CA LEU A 146 16.90 11.71 -5.63
C LEU A 146 17.34 12.59 -4.44
N GLN A 147 18.64 12.67 -4.17
CA GLN A 147 19.21 13.21 -2.94
C GLN A 147 18.58 14.55 -2.48
N ALA A 148 18.61 15.58 -3.30
CA ALA A 148 18.13 16.90 -2.92
C ALA A 148 16.62 16.95 -2.67
N THR A 149 15.85 16.28 -3.53
CA THR A 149 14.40 16.20 -3.43
C THR A 149 13.98 15.37 -2.23
N HIS A 150 14.60 14.21 -2.01
CA HIS A 150 14.31 13.35 -0.87
C HIS A 150 14.60 14.05 0.46
N ASP A 151 15.77 14.67 0.62
CA ASP A 151 16.16 15.37 1.85
C ASP A 151 15.20 16.51 2.17
N LYS A 152 14.82 17.30 1.16
CA LYS A 152 13.80 18.34 1.29
C LYS A 152 12.45 17.77 1.70
N PHE A 153 11.99 16.69 1.04
CA PHE A 153 10.70 16.06 1.29
C PHE A 153 10.63 15.44 2.70
N ARG A 154 11.73 14.86 3.16
CA ARG A 154 11.89 14.26 4.49
C ARG A 154 12.27 15.28 5.56
N ARG A 155 12.62 16.53 5.17
CA ARG A 155 13.08 17.61 6.04
C ARG A 155 14.30 17.24 6.87
N LYS A 156 15.25 16.53 6.23
CA LYS A 156 16.46 16.04 6.89
C LYS A 156 17.59 15.91 5.88
N ALA A 157 18.61 16.75 5.98
CA ALA A 157 19.83 16.62 5.19
C ALA A 157 20.51 15.27 5.45
N GLY A 158 20.97 14.62 4.37
CA GLY A 158 21.63 13.31 4.41
C GLY A 158 20.67 12.13 4.65
N ALA A 159 19.36 12.33 4.61
CA ALA A 159 18.40 11.24 4.75
C ALA A 159 18.46 10.28 3.56
N PHE A 160 18.66 10.79 2.34
CA PHE A 160 18.78 9.98 1.14
C PHE A 160 19.96 9.00 1.24
N ASP A 161 21.15 9.50 1.53
CA ASP A 161 22.35 8.67 1.59
C ASP A 161 22.22 7.57 2.65
N LYS A 162 21.65 7.90 3.82
CA LYS A 162 21.39 6.92 4.89
C LYS A 162 20.36 5.88 4.47
N SER A 163 19.27 6.29 3.84
CA SER A 163 18.22 5.37 3.38
C SER A 163 18.72 4.45 2.26
N LEU A 164 19.54 4.97 1.34
CA LEU A 164 20.17 4.19 0.29
C LEU A 164 21.21 3.20 0.84
N ALA A 165 22.04 3.64 1.81
CA ALA A 165 22.96 2.76 2.50
C ALA A 165 22.23 1.62 3.23
N ALA A 166 21.11 1.92 3.89
CA ALA A 166 20.26 0.92 4.53
C ALA A 166 19.69 -0.11 3.55
N LEU A 167 19.25 0.33 2.37
CA LEU A 167 18.80 -0.58 1.30
C LEU A 167 19.91 -1.55 0.89
N ARG A 168 21.13 -1.02 0.67
CA ARG A 168 22.32 -1.81 0.30
C ARG A 168 22.67 -2.82 1.38
N LEU A 169 22.78 -2.38 2.63
CA LEU A 169 23.12 -3.26 3.76
C LEU A 169 22.11 -4.40 3.94
N CYS A 170 20.81 -4.11 3.88
CA CYS A 170 19.78 -5.15 4.00
C CYS A 170 19.80 -6.11 2.80
N ARG A 171 19.92 -5.60 1.56
CA ARG A 171 20.02 -6.40 0.35
C ARG A 171 21.23 -7.34 0.39
N ASP A 172 22.40 -6.83 0.78
CA ASP A 172 23.66 -7.59 0.80
C ASP A 172 23.64 -8.72 1.85
N LEU A 173 22.78 -8.59 2.87
CA LEU A 173 22.45 -9.64 3.83
C LEU A 173 21.35 -10.61 3.34
N GLY A 174 20.86 -10.46 2.10
CA GLY A 174 19.82 -11.31 1.53
C GLY A 174 18.40 -10.99 2.01
N VAL A 175 18.19 -9.85 2.68
CA VAL A 175 16.85 -9.40 3.04
C VAL A 175 16.13 -8.86 1.81
N LYS A 176 14.91 -9.31 1.57
CA LYS A 176 14.08 -8.77 0.48
C LYS A 176 13.73 -7.31 0.76
N VAL A 177 14.16 -6.41 -0.12
CA VAL A 177 14.01 -4.97 0.07
C VAL A 177 13.16 -4.32 -1.01
N GLY A 178 12.59 -3.17 -0.70
CA GLY A 178 11.88 -2.35 -1.68
C GLY A 178 11.89 -0.87 -1.36
N VAL A 179 11.85 -0.08 -2.42
CA VAL A 179 11.68 1.37 -2.36
C VAL A 179 10.20 1.72 -2.25
N ARG A 180 9.87 2.64 -1.35
CA ARG A 180 8.54 3.24 -1.20
C ARG A 180 8.62 4.72 -1.55
N PHE A 181 7.93 5.09 -2.61
CA PHE A 181 7.89 6.44 -3.16
C PHE A 181 6.48 7.00 -3.08
N THR A 182 6.31 8.23 -2.56
CA THR A 182 5.03 8.92 -2.56
C THR A 182 5.05 10.02 -3.61
N LEU A 183 4.27 9.85 -4.67
CA LEU A 183 4.19 10.79 -5.79
C LEU A 183 3.53 12.10 -5.37
N THR A 184 4.18 13.21 -5.75
CA THR A 184 3.67 14.58 -5.67
C THR A 184 4.19 15.39 -6.86
N GLN A 185 3.71 16.62 -7.04
CA GLN A 185 4.27 17.53 -8.04
C GLN A 185 5.75 17.87 -7.81
N ASP A 186 6.18 17.85 -6.53
CA ASP A 186 7.53 18.28 -6.15
C ASP A 186 8.61 17.23 -6.48
N ASN A 187 8.23 15.97 -6.67
CA ASN A 187 9.19 14.88 -6.84
C ASN A 187 8.95 14.00 -8.09
N ALA A 188 7.90 14.29 -8.86
CA ALA A 188 7.59 13.52 -10.07
C ALA A 188 8.75 13.52 -11.09
N ALA A 189 9.49 14.64 -11.21
CA ALA A 189 10.61 14.76 -12.12
C ALA A 189 11.79 13.81 -11.79
N ASP A 190 11.90 13.37 -10.54
CA ASP A 190 12.94 12.43 -10.10
C ASP A 190 12.59 10.96 -10.37
N LEU A 191 11.34 10.66 -10.70
CA LEU A 191 10.87 9.28 -10.85
C LEU A 191 11.67 8.46 -11.88
N PRO A 192 12.05 9.00 -13.07
CA PRO A 192 12.89 8.26 -14.02
C PRO A 192 14.23 7.84 -13.43
N GLY A 193 14.92 8.77 -12.76
CA GLY A 193 16.21 8.52 -12.11
C GLY A 193 16.09 7.55 -10.94
N LEU A 194 15.00 7.65 -10.15
CA LEU A 194 14.75 6.73 -9.04
C LEU A 194 14.46 5.30 -9.53
N LEU A 195 13.74 5.14 -10.64
CA LEU A 195 13.53 3.83 -11.25
C LEU A 195 14.83 3.23 -11.80
N GLY A 196 15.73 4.05 -12.38
CA GLY A 196 17.08 3.63 -12.74
C GLY A 196 17.86 3.15 -11.52
N LEU A 197 17.86 3.91 -10.43
CA LEU A 197 18.48 3.52 -9.15
C LEU A 197 17.94 2.17 -8.65
N VAL A 198 16.64 1.95 -8.71
CA VAL A 198 16.01 0.67 -8.30
C VAL A 198 16.51 -0.49 -9.15
N GLU A 199 16.81 -0.28 -10.42
CA GLU A 199 17.39 -1.28 -11.32
C GLU A 199 18.85 -1.54 -11.00
N ASP A 200 19.67 -0.48 -10.92
CA ASP A 200 21.10 -0.54 -10.67
C ASP A 200 21.43 -1.20 -9.31
N GLU A 201 20.65 -0.85 -8.31
CA GLU A 201 20.78 -1.41 -6.95
C GLU A 201 20.10 -2.78 -6.79
N ARG A 202 19.54 -3.36 -7.84
CA ARG A 202 18.85 -4.67 -7.81
C ARG A 202 17.80 -4.78 -6.72
N ILE A 203 17.03 -3.71 -6.51
CA ILE A 203 15.97 -3.68 -5.50
C ILE A 203 14.77 -4.53 -5.98
N ASP A 204 14.25 -5.39 -5.11
CA ASP A 204 13.19 -6.36 -5.45
C ASP A 204 11.86 -5.72 -5.78
N ARG A 205 11.52 -4.59 -5.12
CA ARG A 205 10.20 -3.96 -5.26
C ARG A 205 10.30 -2.45 -5.36
N PHE A 206 9.52 -1.90 -6.25
CA PHE A 206 9.19 -0.49 -6.30
C PHE A 206 7.70 -0.30 -5.98
N TYR A 207 7.39 0.52 -4.97
CA TYR A 207 6.04 0.85 -4.57
C TYR A 207 5.78 2.35 -4.77
N LEU A 208 4.95 2.69 -5.75
CA LEU A 208 4.43 4.05 -5.93
C LEU A 208 3.16 4.20 -5.10
N SER A 209 3.18 5.15 -4.19
CA SER A 209 2.01 5.59 -3.42
C SER A 209 1.54 6.94 -3.93
N HIS A 210 0.25 7.09 -4.17
CA HIS A 210 -0.32 8.43 -4.33
C HIS A 210 -0.38 9.14 -2.97
N LEU A 211 -0.34 10.48 -2.98
CA LEU A 211 -0.47 11.27 -1.77
C LEU A 211 -1.84 11.01 -1.13
N ASN A 212 -1.84 10.73 0.16
CA ASN A 212 -3.07 10.59 0.93
C ASN A 212 -3.39 11.87 1.69
N TYR A 213 -4.68 12.20 1.77
CA TYR A 213 -5.16 13.39 2.47
C TYR A 213 -5.37 13.08 3.96
N ALA A 214 -4.25 12.70 4.60
CA ALA A 214 -4.16 12.39 6.02
C ALA A 214 -2.98 13.12 6.66
N GLY A 215 -3.13 13.58 7.87
CA GLY A 215 -2.07 14.27 8.61
C GLY A 215 -1.47 15.45 7.83
N ARG A 216 -0.13 15.53 7.77
CA ARG A 216 0.59 16.55 6.99
C ARG A 216 0.35 16.42 5.47
N GLY A 217 0.05 15.21 4.97
CA GLY A 217 -0.36 15.02 3.58
C GLY A 217 -1.63 15.80 3.23
N ASN A 218 -2.62 15.84 4.14
CA ASN A 218 -3.83 16.66 3.94
C ASN A 218 -3.53 18.15 3.99
N VAL A 219 -2.64 18.61 4.88
CA VAL A 219 -2.20 20.01 4.94
C VAL A 219 -1.53 20.42 3.63
N ASN A 220 -0.74 19.53 3.05
CA ASN A 220 0.02 19.74 1.81
C ASN A 220 -0.71 19.23 0.56
N ARG A 221 -2.01 18.95 0.60
CA ARG A 221 -2.76 18.35 -0.52
C ARG A 221 -2.70 19.13 -1.84
N LYS A 222 -2.45 20.44 -1.79
CA LYS A 222 -2.22 21.26 -2.99
C LYS A 222 -0.96 20.88 -3.78
N ARG A 223 -0.07 20.05 -3.18
CA ARG A 223 1.13 19.50 -3.80
C ARG A 223 0.91 18.09 -4.37
N ASP A 224 -0.31 17.57 -4.29
CA ASP A 224 -0.63 16.29 -4.92
C ASP A 224 -0.34 16.32 -6.42
N ALA A 225 0.02 15.18 -6.97
CA ALA A 225 0.21 15.04 -8.40
C ALA A 225 -1.13 15.26 -9.10
N HIS A 226 -1.19 16.27 -9.98
CA HIS A 226 -2.37 16.49 -10.82
C HIS A 226 -2.47 15.43 -11.90
N PHE A 227 -3.64 15.32 -12.53
CA PHE A 227 -4.01 14.26 -13.46
C PHE A 227 -2.93 13.91 -14.49
N ARG A 228 -2.37 14.93 -15.17
CA ARG A 228 -1.31 14.73 -16.16
C ARG A 228 -0.03 14.14 -15.53
N VAL A 229 0.42 14.68 -14.42
CA VAL A 229 1.62 14.20 -13.70
C VAL A 229 1.44 12.77 -13.20
N THR A 230 0.23 12.44 -12.69
CA THR A 230 -0.13 11.09 -12.27
C THR A 230 -0.06 10.11 -13.44
N ARG A 231 -0.64 10.45 -14.61
CA ARG A 231 -0.64 9.61 -15.79
C ARG A 231 0.78 9.38 -16.31
N GLU A 232 1.58 10.44 -16.46
CA GLU A 232 2.98 10.35 -16.90
C GLU A 232 3.80 9.43 -15.97
N ALA A 233 3.61 9.54 -14.65
CA ALA A 233 4.28 8.68 -13.68
C ALA A 233 3.85 7.21 -13.81
N LEU A 234 2.56 6.96 -13.98
CA LEU A 234 2.03 5.60 -14.14
C LEU A 234 2.41 4.99 -15.48
N ASP A 235 2.41 5.75 -16.58
CA ASP A 235 2.89 5.29 -17.88
C ASP A 235 4.33 4.77 -17.77
N LEU A 236 5.19 5.51 -17.07
CA LEU A 236 6.57 5.10 -16.84
C LEU A 236 6.66 3.82 -15.99
N VAL A 237 5.91 3.75 -14.89
CA VAL A 237 5.91 2.56 -14.02
C VAL A 237 5.36 1.33 -14.75
N PHE A 238 4.28 1.50 -15.54
CA PHE A 238 3.69 0.41 -16.30
C PHE A 238 4.61 -0.07 -17.43
N ALA A 239 5.28 0.86 -18.12
CA ALA A 239 6.27 0.50 -19.14
C ALA A 239 7.44 -0.28 -18.54
N ARG A 240 7.95 0.11 -17.36
CA ARG A 240 9.01 -0.64 -16.65
C ARG A 240 8.53 -2.01 -16.17
N ALA A 241 7.31 -2.08 -15.64
CA ALA A 241 6.72 -3.35 -15.21
C ALA A 241 6.49 -4.30 -16.40
N TRP A 242 6.05 -3.77 -17.54
CA TRP A 242 5.87 -4.50 -18.78
C TRP A 242 7.20 -5.02 -19.34
N ASP A 243 8.22 -4.16 -19.42
CA ASP A 243 9.55 -4.56 -19.87
C ASP A 243 10.15 -5.67 -18.99
N ALA A 244 10.01 -5.56 -17.66
CA ALA A 244 10.45 -6.61 -16.75
C ALA A 244 9.68 -7.93 -16.97
N ALA A 245 8.35 -7.87 -17.14
CA ALA A 245 7.52 -9.04 -17.42
C ALA A 245 7.93 -9.74 -18.72
N ARG A 246 8.14 -8.97 -19.79
CA ARG A 246 8.56 -9.48 -21.10
C ARG A 246 9.94 -10.14 -21.06
N ARG A 247 10.87 -9.60 -20.29
CA ARG A 247 12.23 -10.15 -20.10
C ARG A 247 12.30 -11.29 -19.09
N GLY A 248 11.19 -11.63 -18.40
CA GLY A 248 11.17 -12.63 -17.33
C GLY A 248 11.93 -12.20 -16.08
N VAL A 249 12.14 -10.90 -15.88
CA VAL A 249 12.81 -10.36 -14.71
C VAL A 249 11.84 -10.32 -13.52
N VAL A 250 12.24 -10.94 -12.42
CA VAL A 250 11.46 -10.94 -11.18
C VAL A 250 11.65 -9.63 -10.44
N LYS A 251 10.80 -8.65 -10.76
CA LYS A 251 10.72 -7.36 -10.05
C LYS A 251 9.25 -7.01 -9.79
N ASP A 252 8.95 -6.55 -8.59
CA ASP A 252 7.57 -6.28 -8.15
C ASP A 252 7.27 -4.77 -8.21
N PHE A 253 6.56 -4.34 -9.25
CA PHE A 253 6.02 -2.99 -9.33
C PHE A 253 4.62 -2.98 -8.74
N VAL A 254 4.41 -2.07 -7.79
CA VAL A 254 3.16 -1.99 -7.00
C VAL A 254 2.70 -0.53 -6.96
N THR A 255 1.40 -0.29 -7.07
CA THR A 255 0.82 1.03 -6.80
C THR A 255 -0.21 0.97 -5.68
N GLY A 256 -0.48 2.09 -5.04
CA GLY A 256 -1.47 2.15 -3.97
C GLY A 256 -1.91 3.56 -3.62
N ASN A 257 -2.96 3.61 -2.81
CA ASN A 257 -3.64 4.83 -2.41
C ASN A 257 -4.37 5.58 -3.55
N ASN A 258 -4.48 4.94 -4.72
CA ASN A 258 -5.42 5.32 -5.77
C ASN A 258 -5.79 4.07 -6.57
N ASP A 259 -7.00 3.58 -6.38
CA ASP A 259 -7.44 2.32 -6.96
C ASP A 259 -7.89 2.48 -8.43
N ALA A 260 -7.98 3.72 -8.95
CA ALA A 260 -8.16 4.01 -10.37
C ALA A 260 -6.98 3.50 -11.23
N ASP A 261 -5.82 3.26 -10.61
CA ASP A 261 -4.64 2.69 -11.28
C ASP A 261 -4.94 1.36 -11.97
N GLY A 262 -5.87 0.55 -11.42
CA GLY A 262 -6.31 -0.69 -12.05
C GLY A 262 -7.04 -0.45 -13.37
N VAL A 263 -7.91 0.55 -13.41
CA VAL A 263 -8.62 0.94 -14.63
C VAL A 263 -7.64 1.54 -15.65
N TYR A 264 -6.75 2.42 -15.18
CA TYR A 264 -5.75 3.02 -16.05
C TYR A 264 -4.77 1.99 -16.62
N LEU A 265 -4.37 0.97 -15.84
CA LEU A 265 -3.56 -0.14 -16.35
C LEU A 265 -4.27 -0.90 -17.48
N LEU A 266 -5.58 -1.12 -17.36
CA LEU A 266 -6.35 -1.77 -18.42
C LEU A 266 -6.38 -0.94 -19.71
N HIS A 267 -6.59 0.38 -19.59
CA HIS A 267 -6.52 1.29 -20.74
C HIS A 267 -5.10 1.36 -21.33
N TRP A 268 -4.10 1.40 -20.47
CA TRP A 268 -2.69 1.41 -20.88
C TRP A 268 -2.33 0.16 -21.70
N VAL A 269 -2.73 -1.03 -21.24
CA VAL A 269 -2.49 -2.29 -21.96
C VAL A 269 -3.21 -2.29 -23.31
N ARG A 270 -4.47 -1.88 -23.37
CA ARG A 270 -5.23 -1.79 -24.64
C ARG A 270 -4.55 -0.88 -25.66
N LYS A 271 -3.91 0.20 -25.20
CA LYS A 271 -3.26 1.20 -26.05
C LYS A 271 -1.86 0.79 -26.48
N HIS A 272 -1.05 0.24 -25.58
CA HIS A 272 0.38 0.04 -25.78
C HIS A 272 0.77 -1.42 -26.09
N VAL A 273 -0.10 -2.37 -25.79
CA VAL A 273 0.16 -3.81 -25.94
C VAL A 273 -1.13 -4.52 -26.39
N PRO A 274 -1.68 -4.10 -27.56
CA PRO A 274 -3.00 -4.56 -28.02
C PRO A 274 -3.07 -6.06 -28.32
N GLU A 275 -1.90 -6.73 -28.46
CA GLU A 275 -1.79 -8.18 -28.64
C GLU A 275 -2.11 -8.98 -27.37
N LEU A 276 -2.14 -8.35 -26.20
CA LEU A 276 -2.47 -9.03 -24.95
C LEU A 276 -3.99 -9.13 -24.73
N ASP A 277 -4.40 -10.19 -24.05
CA ASP A 277 -5.79 -10.40 -23.67
C ASP A 277 -6.25 -9.40 -22.57
N ALA A 278 -6.72 -8.24 -23.00
CA ALA A 278 -7.26 -7.22 -22.11
C ALA A 278 -8.51 -7.70 -21.34
N SER A 279 -9.26 -8.67 -21.85
CA SER A 279 -10.43 -9.23 -21.18
C SER A 279 -10.00 -10.04 -19.95
N ARG A 280 -8.93 -10.82 -20.09
CA ARG A 280 -8.33 -11.55 -18.98
C ARG A 280 -7.76 -10.60 -17.92
N LEU A 281 -7.07 -9.52 -18.34
CA LEU A 281 -6.61 -8.49 -17.42
C LEU A 281 -7.77 -7.87 -16.65
N ARG A 282 -8.87 -7.52 -17.35
CA ARG A 282 -10.07 -6.97 -16.70
C ARG A 282 -10.65 -7.93 -15.66
N ALA A 283 -10.72 -9.22 -15.96
CA ALA A 283 -11.19 -10.22 -15.00
C ALA A 283 -10.29 -10.31 -13.75
N ILE A 284 -8.97 -10.25 -13.92
CA ILE A 284 -8.00 -10.22 -12.82
C ILE A 284 -8.19 -8.97 -11.94
N LEU A 285 -8.38 -7.82 -12.57
CA LEU A 285 -8.57 -6.54 -11.88
C LEU A 285 -9.93 -6.47 -11.17
N ALA A 286 -11.00 -6.99 -11.76
CA ALA A 286 -12.30 -7.10 -11.12
C ALA A 286 -12.24 -8.06 -9.90
N ALA A 287 -11.50 -9.17 -10.00
CA ALA A 287 -11.27 -10.07 -8.88
C ALA A 287 -10.41 -9.42 -7.76
N TRP A 288 -9.54 -8.46 -8.09
CA TRP A 288 -8.85 -7.64 -7.11
C TRP A 288 -9.81 -6.69 -6.39
N GLY A 289 -10.78 -6.09 -7.11
CA GLY A 289 -11.89 -5.31 -6.56
C GLY A 289 -11.53 -3.96 -5.95
N GLY A 290 -10.33 -3.43 -6.22
CA GLY A 290 -9.90 -2.08 -5.86
C GLY A 290 -9.76 -1.84 -4.36
N ASN A 291 -10.47 -0.83 -3.86
CA ASN A 291 -10.32 -0.34 -2.51
C ASN A 291 -10.64 -1.39 -1.43
N SER A 292 -9.64 -1.64 -0.59
CA SER A 292 -9.64 -2.68 0.44
C SER A 292 -9.81 -2.18 1.87
N SER A 293 -9.99 -0.86 2.08
CA SER A 293 -10.19 -0.26 3.41
C SER A 293 -11.40 -0.88 4.12
N GLY A 294 -11.23 -1.27 5.37
CA GLY A 294 -12.28 -1.91 6.18
C GLY A 294 -12.63 -3.34 5.80
N VAL A 295 -11.97 -3.93 4.77
CA VAL A 295 -12.24 -5.30 4.28
C VAL A 295 -10.99 -6.16 4.35
N ASN A 296 -9.99 -5.90 3.49
CA ASN A 296 -8.75 -6.67 3.40
C ASN A 296 -7.54 -5.94 3.99
N VAL A 297 -7.71 -4.70 4.43
CA VAL A 297 -6.70 -3.87 5.09
C VAL A 297 -7.28 -3.28 6.35
N ALA A 298 -6.53 -3.34 7.43
CA ALA A 298 -6.80 -2.69 8.71
C ALA A 298 -5.55 -1.94 9.18
N ASN A 299 -5.76 -0.99 10.07
CA ASN A 299 -4.68 -0.36 10.82
C ASN A 299 -4.94 -0.46 12.31
N ILE A 300 -3.88 -0.66 13.09
CA ILE A 300 -3.86 -0.45 14.54
C ILE A 300 -2.84 0.66 14.81
N ASP A 301 -3.25 1.71 15.49
CA ASP A 301 -2.35 2.79 15.87
C ASP A 301 -1.55 2.48 17.15
N ASN A 302 -0.65 3.38 17.54
CA ASN A 302 0.20 3.23 18.70
C ASN A 302 -0.57 3.21 20.04
N LEU A 303 -1.79 3.73 20.07
CA LEU A 303 -2.68 3.71 21.24
C LEU A 303 -3.58 2.48 21.28
N GLY A 304 -3.58 1.67 20.23
CA GLY A 304 -4.42 0.49 20.09
C GLY A 304 -5.77 0.74 19.44
N ASN A 305 -6.00 1.89 18.86
CA ASN A 305 -7.23 2.14 18.11
C ASN A 305 -7.19 1.40 16.76
N VAL A 306 -8.34 0.86 16.36
CA VAL A 306 -8.52 0.12 15.11
C VAL A 306 -9.18 1.03 14.07
N HIS A 307 -8.54 1.17 12.92
CA HIS A 307 -8.97 2.02 11.80
C HIS A 307 -9.21 1.21 10.53
N PRO A 308 -10.01 1.71 9.57
CA PRO A 308 -10.29 1.01 8.31
C PRO A 308 -9.06 0.84 7.41
N ASP A 309 -8.11 1.75 7.50
CA ASP A 309 -6.79 1.69 6.86
C ASP A 309 -5.79 2.63 7.55
N THR A 310 -4.56 2.64 7.07
CA THR A 310 -3.46 3.42 7.64
C THR A 310 -3.65 4.94 7.54
N MET A 311 -4.51 5.41 6.65
CA MET A 311 -4.67 6.83 6.34
C MET A 311 -5.88 7.46 7.04
N TRP A 312 -6.68 6.68 7.76
CA TRP A 312 -7.96 7.15 8.31
C TRP A 312 -7.99 7.13 9.85
N TRP A 313 -7.03 7.79 10.46
CA TRP A 313 -6.85 7.81 11.93
C TRP A 313 -7.95 8.52 12.72
N ASP A 314 -8.72 9.39 12.11
CA ASP A 314 -9.88 10.03 12.70
C ASP A 314 -11.20 9.21 12.58
N CYS A 315 -11.11 8.00 12.01
CA CYS A 315 -12.20 7.02 12.00
C CYS A 315 -11.77 5.78 12.81
N THR A 316 -12.27 5.66 14.04
CA THR A 316 -11.93 4.58 14.97
C THR A 316 -13.14 3.68 15.21
N PHE A 317 -12.95 2.36 15.06
CA PHE A 317 -14.00 1.34 15.26
C PHE A 317 -13.99 0.73 16.65
N GLY A 318 -12.95 0.95 17.42
CA GLY A 318 -12.74 0.45 18.78
C GLY A 318 -11.25 0.42 19.13
N ASN A 319 -10.95 -0.05 20.35
CA ASN A 319 -9.60 -0.10 20.86
C ASN A 319 -9.27 -1.50 21.38
N VAL A 320 -8.11 -2.04 20.97
CA VAL A 320 -7.66 -3.41 21.33
C VAL A 320 -7.29 -3.59 22.80
N ARG A 321 -7.25 -2.50 23.59
CA ARG A 321 -7.13 -2.58 25.06
C ARG A 321 -8.40 -3.06 25.73
N SER A 322 -9.56 -2.72 25.16
CA SER A 322 -10.88 -2.99 25.74
C SER A 322 -11.64 -4.12 25.05
N ARG A 323 -11.33 -4.41 23.79
CA ARG A 323 -12.03 -5.45 23.01
C ARG A 323 -11.04 -6.17 22.10
N PRO A 324 -11.21 -7.50 21.86
CA PRO A 324 -10.45 -8.21 20.83
C PRO A 324 -10.57 -7.52 19.45
N PHE A 325 -9.50 -7.53 18.68
CA PHE A 325 -9.51 -7.01 17.30
C PHE A 325 -10.55 -7.72 16.43
N SER A 326 -10.67 -9.03 16.62
CA SER A 326 -11.63 -9.88 15.90
C SER A 326 -13.08 -9.41 16.09
N ASP A 327 -13.45 -9.00 17.30
CA ASP A 327 -14.78 -8.48 17.62
C ASP A 327 -15.00 -7.08 17.07
N ILE A 328 -13.98 -6.22 17.17
CA ILE A 328 -14.02 -4.88 16.58
C ILE A 328 -14.18 -4.97 15.07
N TRP A 329 -13.42 -5.86 14.41
CA TRP A 329 -13.42 -5.95 12.95
C TRP A 329 -14.70 -6.57 12.37
N ARG A 330 -15.37 -7.42 13.11
CA ARG A 330 -16.68 -7.98 12.73
C ARG A 330 -17.85 -7.03 12.95
N ASP A 331 -17.69 -6.09 13.87
CA ASP A 331 -18.75 -5.17 14.30
C ASP A 331 -19.07 -4.13 13.19
N THR A 332 -20.26 -4.24 12.62
CA THR A 332 -20.75 -3.34 11.57
C THR A 332 -21.72 -2.27 12.09
N ARG A 333 -21.85 -2.06 13.40
CA ARG A 333 -22.70 -1.00 13.96
C ARG A 333 -22.22 0.40 13.61
N HIS A 334 -20.92 0.57 13.36
CA HIS A 334 -20.38 1.84 12.89
C HIS A 334 -20.73 2.03 11.39
N PRO A 335 -21.43 3.14 11.01
CA PRO A 335 -21.95 3.31 9.64
C PRO A 335 -20.88 3.23 8.55
N ILE A 336 -19.68 3.79 8.81
CA ILE A 336 -18.55 3.70 7.87
C ILE A 336 -18.10 2.25 7.70
N MET A 337 -18.00 1.46 8.79
CA MET A 337 -17.61 0.06 8.71
C MET A 337 -18.63 -0.77 7.93
N ALA A 338 -19.91 -0.54 8.18
CA ALA A 338 -21.00 -1.17 7.42
C ALA A 338 -20.86 -0.90 5.91
N GLY A 339 -20.82 0.39 5.54
CA GLY A 339 -20.73 0.77 4.12
C GLY A 339 -19.42 0.36 3.45
N LEU A 340 -18.29 0.30 4.17
CA LEU A 340 -17.03 -0.23 3.63
C LEU A 340 -17.11 -1.72 3.30
N LYS A 341 -17.90 -2.51 4.04
CA LYS A 341 -18.11 -3.95 3.83
C LYS A 341 -19.21 -4.28 2.85
N GLU A 342 -20.09 -3.34 2.58
CA GLU A 342 -21.17 -3.52 1.62
C GLU A 342 -20.64 -3.75 0.19
N ARG A 343 -21.30 -4.65 -0.56
CA ARG A 343 -20.93 -4.95 -1.96
C ARG A 343 -22.20 -5.07 -2.84
N PRO A 344 -22.30 -4.27 -3.92
CA PRO A 344 -21.43 -3.12 -4.22
C PRO A 344 -21.58 -2.02 -3.18
N ARG A 345 -20.54 -1.18 -3.00
CA ARG A 345 -20.63 0.01 -2.15
C ARG A 345 -21.56 1.04 -2.76
N HIS A 346 -22.38 1.68 -1.93
CA HIS A 346 -23.18 2.81 -2.36
C HIS A 346 -22.34 4.08 -2.37
N VAL A 347 -21.91 4.47 -3.57
CA VAL A 347 -21.14 5.70 -3.82
C VAL A 347 -21.96 6.68 -4.65
N LYS A 348 -21.55 7.94 -4.65
CA LYS A 348 -22.23 9.04 -5.35
C LYS A 348 -21.38 9.58 -6.50
N GLY A 349 -21.96 10.52 -7.26
CA GLY A 349 -21.28 11.22 -8.34
C GLY A 349 -20.80 10.29 -9.46
N ARG A 350 -19.69 10.62 -10.10
CA ARG A 350 -19.09 9.84 -11.20
C ARG A 350 -18.87 8.36 -10.86
N CYS A 351 -18.54 8.07 -9.60
CA CYS A 351 -18.31 6.69 -9.18
C CYS A 351 -19.56 5.82 -9.27
N ALA A 352 -20.76 6.38 -9.07
CA ALA A 352 -22.02 5.63 -9.11
C ALA A 352 -22.38 5.13 -10.52
N THR A 353 -21.91 5.80 -11.57
CA THR A 353 -22.18 5.48 -12.98
C THR A 353 -20.96 4.93 -13.71
N CYS A 354 -19.83 4.74 -13.02
CA CYS A 354 -18.58 4.28 -13.61
C CYS A 354 -18.67 2.82 -14.07
N ALA A 355 -18.37 2.55 -15.34
CA ALA A 355 -18.35 1.21 -15.92
C ALA A 355 -17.27 0.27 -15.36
N TYR A 356 -16.34 0.81 -14.57
CA TYR A 356 -15.23 0.10 -13.95
C TYR A 356 -15.31 0.09 -12.42
N PHE A 357 -16.51 0.29 -11.88
CA PHE A 357 -16.70 0.29 -10.43
C PHE A 357 -16.27 -1.04 -9.78
N ASP A 358 -16.46 -2.15 -10.45
CA ASP A 358 -16.04 -3.49 -10.05
C ASP A 358 -14.51 -3.65 -9.96
N VAL A 359 -13.75 -2.86 -10.75
CA VAL A 359 -12.28 -2.83 -10.73
C VAL A 359 -11.76 -1.91 -9.64
N CYS A 360 -12.32 -0.71 -9.50
CA CYS A 360 -11.83 0.34 -8.63
C CYS A 360 -12.43 0.29 -7.21
N GLY A 361 -13.68 -0.15 -7.06
CA GLY A 361 -14.40 -0.20 -5.77
C GLY A 361 -14.67 1.17 -5.15
N GLY A 362 -14.73 2.23 -5.98
CA GLY A 362 -14.98 3.59 -5.56
C GLY A 362 -13.75 4.35 -5.05
N ASN A 363 -12.53 3.81 -5.23
CA ASN A 363 -11.27 4.45 -4.88
C ASN A 363 -11.13 4.78 -3.37
N THR A 364 -10.33 5.77 -2.99
CA THR A 364 -9.92 6.06 -1.62
C THR A 364 -10.96 6.89 -0.86
N ARG A 365 -11.70 6.23 0.07
CA ARG A 365 -12.82 6.85 0.80
C ARG A 365 -12.40 7.92 1.79
N VAL A 366 -11.18 7.81 2.36
CA VAL A 366 -10.63 8.84 3.24
C VAL A 366 -10.43 10.16 2.49
N ARG A 367 -10.01 10.13 1.21
CA ARG A 367 -9.83 11.35 0.40
C ARG A 367 -11.17 12.00 0.09
N ALA A 368 -12.19 11.22 -0.27
CA ALA A 368 -13.56 11.71 -0.43
C ALA A 368 -14.03 12.40 0.86
N MET A 369 -13.93 11.73 2.01
CA MET A 369 -14.29 12.29 3.32
C MET A 369 -13.57 13.61 3.63
N LYS A 370 -12.25 13.69 3.38
CA LYS A 370 -11.43 14.87 3.72
C LYS A 370 -11.72 16.09 2.86
N VAL A 371 -12.19 15.88 1.64
CA VAL A 371 -12.47 16.98 0.70
C VAL A 371 -13.94 17.40 0.74
N THR A 372 -14.86 16.45 0.85
CA THR A 372 -16.30 16.72 0.73
C THR A 372 -17.08 16.60 2.05
N GLY A 373 -16.50 16.00 3.08
CA GLY A 373 -17.21 15.66 4.32
C GLY A 373 -18.06 14.37 4.22
N ASP A 374 -18.13 13.76 3.03
CA ASP A 374 -18.90 12.55 2.76
C ASP A 374 -17.98 11.42 2.26
N PRO A 375 -17.84 10.31 3.01
CA PRO A 375 -17.00 9.20 2.59
C PRO A 375 -17.55 8.46 1.35
N TRP A 376 -18.80 8.71 0.98
CA TRP A 376 -19.47 8.07 -0.15
C TRP A 376 -19.54 8.95 -1.39
N ALA A 377 -19.04 10.18 -1.33
CA ALA A 377 -18.87 11.04 -2.50
C ALA A 377 -17.89 10.40 -3.50
N GLU A 378 -17.88 10.87 -4.73
CA GLU A 378 -16.84 10.53 -5.68
C GLU A 378 -15.45 10.89 -5.14
N ASP A 379 -14.43 10.12 -5.53
CA ASP A 379 -13.07 10.43 -5.08
C ASP A 379 -12.49 11.58 -5.91
N PRO A 380 -12.15 12.74 -5.30
CA PRO A 380 -11.59 13.88 -6.02
C PRO A 380 -10.18 13.62 -6.59
N GLY A 381 -9.53 12.52 -6.22
CA GLY A 381 -8.26 12.07 -6.78
C GLY A 381 -8.40 11.09 -7.95
N CYS A 382 -9.62 10.85 -8.46
CA CYS A 382 -9.80 10.08 -9.67
C CYS A 382 -9.34 10.89 -10.88
N TYR A 383 -8.30 10.43 -11.55
CA TYR A 383 -7.66 11.08 -12.70
C TYR A 383 -8.09 10.50 -14.05
N LEU A 384 -9.09 9.61 -14.06
CA LEU A 384 -9.70 9.09 -15.29
C LEU A 384 -10.62 10.14 -15.89
N GLU A 385 -10.66 10.21 -17.21
CA GLU A 385 -11.57 11.10 -17.95
C GLU A 385 -12.97 10.49 -18.04
N ASP A 386 -13.98 11.31 -18.32
CA ASP A 386 -15.39 10.84 -18.37
C ASP A 386 -15.60 9.82 -19.49
N GLU A 387 -14.92 9.99 -20.63
CA GLU A 387 -14.95 9.04 -21.74
C GLU A 387 -14.31 7.69 -21.37
N GLU A 388 -13.30 7.69 -20.50
CA GLU A 388 -12.63 6.46 -20.06
C GLU A 388 -13.47 5.64 -19.08
N ILE A 389 -14.37 6.29 -18.34
CA ILE A 389 -15.22 5.62 -17.35
C ILE A 389 -16.64 5.33 -17.87
N ALA A 390 -17.00 5.87 -19.02
CA ALA A 390 -18.26 5.58 -19.66
C ALA A 390 -18.35 4.09 -20.05
N ALA A 391 -19.55 3.53 -20.01
CA ALA A 391 -19.78 2.19 -20.55
C ALA A 391 -19.47 2.22 -22.05
N SER A 392 -18.54 1.39 -22.53
CA SER A 392 -18.41 1.15 -23.96
C SER A 392 -19.76 0.66 -24.49
N PRO A 393 -20.30 1.23 -25.57
CA PRO A 393 -21.48 0.65 -26.20
C PRO A 393 -21.16 -0.82 -26.49
N ALA A 394 -22.06 -1.73 -26.11
CA ALA A 394 -21.91 -3.14 -26.43
C ALA A 394 -21.63 -3.25 -27.94
N PRO A 395 -20.64 -4.09 -28.36
CA PRO A 395 -20.43 -4.30 -29.79
C PRO A 395 -21.79 -4.70 -30.38
N ALA A 396 -22.27 -3.93 -31.37
CA ALA A 396 -23.44 -4.30 -32.09
C ALA A 396 -23.19 -5.68 -32.70
N PHE A 397 -23.88 -6.68 -32.19
CA PHE A 397 -23.91 -7.97 -32.87
C PHE A 397 -24.47 -7.68 -34.26
N GLN A 398 -23.61 -7.69 -35.27
CA GLN A 398 -24.08 -7.79 -36.65
C GLN A 398 -24.69 -9.18 -36.79
N VAL A 399 -26.03 -9.19 -36.97
CA VAL A 399 -26.85 -10.36 -37.29
C VAL A 399 -26.54 -10.77 -38.71
#